data_7b329dbbd2865a784ff25322b3d084ac
#
_entry.id   7b329dbbd2865a784ff25322b3d084ac
#
_cell.length_a   1.000
_cell.length_b   1.000
_cell.length_c   1.000
_cell.angle_alpha   90.00
_cell.angle_beta   90.00
_cell.angle_gamma   90.00
#
_symmetry.space_group_name_H-M   'P 1'
#
loop_
_entity.id
_entity.type
_entity.pdbx_description
1 polymer ?
#
loop_
_entity_poly.entity_id
_entity_poly.type
_entity_poly.pdbx_seq_one_letter_code
_entity_poly.pdbx_strand_id
1 'polypeptide(L)'
;MIHAIKIQPPYFDDVISGKKQFEIRENDREYQEGDYLALNEWEQTSSVGGHYTGRSCLVYVDYILYGAGLGIGLDEDYCIMSIKPCGVYSRQYGMQGFEMAPFDWNKPMLLENRILQEGECNCSG
;
A
#
# COMPACT_ATOMS: atom_id res chain seq x y z
N MET A 1 10.19 -1.39 11.54
CA MET A 1 10.90 -1.02 10.31
C MET A 1 9.91 -0.73 9.21
N ILE A 2 10.27 0.14 8.30
CA ILE A 2 9.41 0.45 7.16
C ILE A 2 10.04 -0.13 5.91
N HIS A 3 9.26 -0.89 5.14
CA HIS A 3 9.72 -1.46 3.88
C HIS A 3 9.01 -0.76 2.73
N ALA A 4 9.78 -0.18 1.82
CA ALA A 4 9.22 0.47 0.64
C ALA A 4 9.16 -0.55 -0.49
N ILE A 5 7.97 -0.86 -0.96
CA ILE A 5 7.78 -1.88 -1.97
C ILE A 5 6.80 -1.39 -3.03
N LYS A 6 6.88 -1.98 -4.21
CA LYS A 6 6.01 -1.61 -5.32
C LYS A 6 4.69 -2.36 -5.24
N ILE A 7 3.63 -1.71 -5.69
CA ILE A 7 2.33 -2.35 -5.81
C ILE A 7 1.70 -1.89 -7.11
N GLN A 8 1.04 -2.80 -7.82
CA GLN A 8 0.44 -2.47 -9.11
C GLN A 8 -0.89 -1.75 -8.91
N PRO A 9 -1.29 -0.93 -9.90
CA PRO A 9 -2.49 -0.12 -9.77
C PRO A 9 -3.76 -0.85 -9.34
N PRO A 10 -4.11 -1.99 -9.92
CA PRO A 10 -5.34 -2.65 -9.48
C PRO A 10 -5.31 -2.97 -8.00
N TYR A 11 -4.17 -3.38 -7.49
CA TYR A 11 -4.06 -3.78 -6.10
C TYR A 11 -3.97 -2.58 -5.17
N PHE A 12 -3.40 -1.48 -5.65
CA PHE A 12 -3.33 -0.28 -4.84
C PHE A 12 -4.73 0.19 -4.44
N ASP A 13 -5.61 0.28 -5.43
CA ASP A 13 -6.99 0.69 -5.16
C ASP A 13 -7.72 -0.31 -4.29
N ASP A 14 -7.42 -1.58 -4.44
CA ASP A 14 -8.04 -2.60 -3.61
C ASP A 14 -7.59 -2.47 -2.14
N VAL A 15 -6.36 -2.09 -1.91
CA VAL A 15 -5.89 -1.84 -0.55
C VAL A 15 -6.58 -0.60 0.02
N ILE A 16 -6.63 0.47 -0.76
CA ILE A 16 -7.23 1.72 -0.28
C ILE A 16 -8.69 1.53 0.07
N SER A 17 -9.40 0.75 -0.73
CA SER A 17 -10.84 0.55 -0.51
C SER A 17 -11.14 -0.49 0.57
N GLY A 18 -10.14 -1.21 1.02
CA GLY A 18 -10.35 -2.24 2.04
C GLY A 18 -10.73 -3.60 1.49
N LYS A 19 -10.76 -3.75 0.17
CA LYS A 19 -11.04 -5.05 -0.42
C LYS A 19 -9.89 -6.02 -0.21
N LYS A 20 -8.66 -5.52 -0.28
CA LYS A 20 -7.48 -6.34 -0.15
C LYS A 20 -6.79 -5.96 1.16
N GLN A 21 -6.90 -6.82 2.14
CA GLN A 21 -6.38 -6.53 3.48
C GLN A 21 -5.19 -7.42 3.81
N PHE A 22 -4.42 -7.75 2.81
CA PHE A 22 -3.25 -8.60 2.96
C PHE A 22 -2.26 -8.32 1.85
N GLU A 23 -1.00 -8.73 2.07
CA GLU A 23 0.04 -8.72 1.04
C GLU A 23 0.70 -10.07 1.01
N ILE A 24 0.92 -10.59 -0.18
CA ILE A 24 1.70 -11.81 -0.38
C ILE A 24 3.00 -11.39 -1.02
N ARG A 25 4.11 -11.68 -0.37
CA ARG A 25 5.42 -11.26 -0.84
C ARG A 25 6.45 -12.34 -0.63
N GLU A 26 7.46 -12.34 -1.47
CA GLU A 26 8.67 -13.09 -1.16
C GLU A 26 9.28 -12.45 0.08
N ASN A 27 9.68 -13.28 1.04
CA ASN A 27 10.16 -12.77 2.31
C ASN A 27 11.64 -12.45 2.22
N ASP A 28 12.00 -11.63 1.25
CA ASP A 28 13.37 -11.25 1.00
C ASP A 28 13.81 -10.06 1.84
N ARG A 29 12.91 -9.49 2.62
CA ARG A 29 13.20 -8.36 3.49
C ARG A 29 13.01 -8.71 4.96
N GLU A 30 12.83 -9.97 5.25
CA GLU A 30 12.65 -10.43 6.62
C GLU A 30 11.54 -9.65 7.32
N TYR A 31 10.36 -9.65 6.70
CA TYR A 31 9.21 -8.95 7.24
C TYR A 31 8.83 -9.50 8.61
N GLN A 32 8.42 -8.60 9.50
CA GLN A 32 8.01 -8.97 10.84
C GLN A 32 6.74 -8.24 11.23
N GLU A 33 5.99 -8.85 12.12
CA GLU A 33 4.83 -8.19 12.71
C GLU A 33 5.28 -6.92 13.40
N GLY A 34 4.51 -5.86 13.21
CA GLY A 34 4.89 -4.56 13.72
C GLY A 34 5.61 -3.69 12.70
N ASP A 35 6.03 -4.27 11.59
CA ASP A 35 6.63 -3.49 10.51
C ASP A 35 5.56 -2.68 9.79
N TYR A 36 6.01 -1.73 9.00
CA TYR A 36 5.14 -0.95 8.12
C TYR A 36 5.56 -1.20 6.68
N LEU A 37 4.59 -1.17 5.78
CA LEU A 37 4.87 -1.26 4.35
C LEU A 37 4.47 0.05 3.71
N ALA A 38 5.41 0.67 3.03
CA ALA A 38 5.11 1.82 2.18
C ALA A 38 4.86 1.26 0.79
N LEU A 39 3.59 1.14 0.42
CA LEU A 39 3.18 0.56 -0.84
C LEU A 39 3.17 1.66 -1.88
N ASN A 40 4.18 1.66 -2.74
CA ASN A 40 4.35 2.69 -3.75
C ASN A 40 3.80 2.19 -5.07
N GLU A 41 2.79 2.87 -5.58
CA GLU A 41 2.14 2.43 -6.80
C GLU A 41 3.09 2.55 -7.98
N TRP A 42 3.24 1.46 -8.70
CA TRP A 42 4.11 1.38 -9.86
C TRP A 42 3.29 0.88 -11.03
N GLU A 43 3.28 1.63 -12.11
CA GLU A 43 2.56 1.25 -13.31
C GLU A 43 3.54 0.79 -14.36
N GLN A 44 3.39 -0.46 -14.80
CA GLN A 44 4.24 -1.00 -15.84
C GLN A 44 3.71 -0.57 -17.19
N THR A 45 4.56 0.08 -17.99
CA THR A 45 4.12 0.64 -19.26
C THR A 45 4.68 -0.15 -20.45
N SER A 46 5.65 -1.04 -20.20
CA SER A 46 6.21 -1.88 -21.25
C SER A 46 6.79 -3.13 -20.60
N SER A 47 7.29 -4.04 -21.44
CA SER A 47 7.88 -5.26 -20.91
C SER A 47 9.15 -5.00 -20.09
N VAL A 48 9.77 -3.85 -20.26
CA VAL A 48 11.03 -3.57 -19.60
C VAL A 48 11.00 -2.36 -18.67
N GLY A 49 9.88 -1.69 -18.54
CA GLY A 49 9.87 -0.53 -17.69
C GLY A 49 8.51 -0.02 -17.32
N GLY A 50 8.52 0.92 -16.43
CA GLY A 50 7.32 1.58 -15.94
C GLY A 50 7.71 2.79 -15.13
N HIS A 51 6.78 3.26 -14.31
CA HIS A 51 7.04 4.44 -13.51
C HIS A 51 6.17 4.44 -12.27
N TYR A 52 6.64 5.17 -11.25
CA TYR A 52 5.82 5.42 -10.07
C TYR A 52 4.78 6.46 -10.41
N THR A 53 3.57 6.23 -9.93
CA THR A 53 2.47 7.14 -10.23
C THR A 53 2.44 8.35 -9.30
N GLY A 54 3.15 8.28 -8.19
CA GLY A 54 3.11 9.34 -7.19
C GLY A 54 2.14 9.04 -6.06
N ARG A 55 1.42 7.92 -6.13
CA ARG A 55 0.52 7.51 -5.06
C ARG A 55 1.22 6.46 -4.21
N SER A 56 1.02 6.57 -2.90
CA SER A 56 1.58 5.62 -1.94
C SER A 56 0.63 5.47 -0.77
N CYS A 57 0.68 4.34 -0.12
CA CYS A 57 -0.04 4.20 1.14
C CYS A 57 0.84 3.48 2.13
N LEU A 58 0.63 3.80 3.39
CA LEU A 58 1.37 3.20 4.48
C LEU A 58 0.42 2.28 5.22
N VAL A 59 0.82 1.03 5.40
CA VAL A 59 0.04 0.06 6.12
C VAL A 59 0.89 -0.58 7.20
N TYR A 60 0.22 -1.08 8.23
CA TYR A 60 0.87 -1.72 9.37
C TYR A 60 0.71 -3.23 9.22
N VAL A 61 1.78 -3.96 9.46
CA VAL A 61 1.76 -5.43 9.39
C VAL A 61 1.30 -5.96 10.73
N ASP A 62 0.10 -6.53 10.73
CA ASP A 62 -0.53 -6.99 11.95
C ASP A 62 -0.21 -8.44 12.24
N TYR A 63 -0.19 -9.29 11.23
CA TYR A 63 0.07 -10.71 11.39
C TYR A 63 0.79 -11.23 10.16
N ILE A 64 1.68 -12.19 10.34
CA ILE A 64 2.38 -12.80 9.22
C ILE A 64 2.24 -14.32 9.29
N LEU A 65 1.88 -14.90 8.16
CA LEU A 65 1.92 -16.33 7.96
C LEU A 65 3.09 -16.62 7.04
N TYR A 66 4.09 -17.31 7.56
CA TYR A 66 5.28 -17.62 6.77
C TYR A 66 5.07 -18.95 6.05
N GLY A 67 5.54 -19.00 4.79
CA GLY A 67 5.50 -20.25 4.04
C GLY A 67 6.50 -21.27 4.56
N ALA A 68 7.62 -20.79 5.12
CA ALA A 68 8.63 -21.68 5.65
C ALA A 68 8.06 -22.55 6.75
N GLY A 69 8.14 -23.85 6.58
CA GLY A 69 7.65 -24.79 7.57
C GLY A 69 6.15 -25.00 7.59
N LEU A 70 5.41 -24.29 6.73
CA LEU A 70 3.95 -24.37 6.73
C LEU A 70 3.46 -25.71 6.16
N GLY A 71 4.10 -26.15 5.09
CA GLY A 71 3.80 -27.46 4.53
C GLY A 71 2.58 -27.54 3.64
N ILE A 72 1.91 -26.43 3.39
CA ILE A 72 0.73 -26.42 2.52
C ILE A 72 0.73 -25.11 1.72
N GLY A 73 0.39 -25.23 0.46
CA GLY A 73 -0.10 -24.15 -0.39
C GLY A 73 0.75 -22.90 -0.60
N LEU A 74 1.60 -22.54 0.33
CA LEU A 74 2.40 -21.34 0.23
C LEU A 74 3.86 -21.71 0.07
N ASP A 75 4.52 -21.10 -0.93
CA ASP A 75 5.94 -21.32 -1.17
C ASP A 75 6.73 -20.96 0.08
N GLU A 76 7.79 -21.75 0.33
CA GLU A 76 8.59 -21.56 1.54
C GLU A 76 9.26 -20.20 1.62
N ASP A 77 9.51 -19.58 0.48
CA ASP A 77 10.17 -18.28 0.47
C ASP A 77 9.20 -17.12 0.58
N TYR A 78 7.92 -17.40 0.66
CA TYR A 78 6.90 -16.35 0.65
C TYR A 78 6.23 -16.22 2.02
N CYS A 79 5.56 -15.10 2.19
CA CYS A 79 4.75 -14.88 3.38
C CYS A 79 3.48 -14.12 3.00
N ILE A 80 2.47 -14.27 3.83
CA ILE A 80 1.23 -13.50 3.72
C ILE A 80 1.16 -12.63 4.96
N MET A 81 0.98 -11.33 4.74
CA MET A 81 0.90 -10.36 5.82
C MET A 81 -0.49 -9.77 5.85
N SER A 82 -1.15 -9.82 7.01
CA SER A 82 -2.37 -9.04 7.16
C SER A 82 -1.97 -7.61 7.46
N ILE A 83 -2.69 -6.67 6.88
CA ILE A 83 -2.31 -5.26 6.95
C ILE A 83 -3.46 -4.43 7.47
N LYS A 84 -3.12 -3.32 8.11
CA LYS A 84 -4.06 -2.33 8.62
C LYS A 84 -3.71 -0.98 8.04
N PRO A 85 -4.70 -0.15 7.75
CA PRO A 85 -4.42 1.14 7.11
C PRO A 85 -3.81 2.14 8.07
N CYS A 86 -2.86 2.93 7.58
CA CYS A 86 -2.26 4.00 8.35
C CYS A 86 -2.43 5.34 7.65
N GLY A 87 -1.95 5.45 6.42
CA GLY A 87 -2.05 6.72 5.72
C GLY A 87 -1.89 6.56 4.23
N VAL A 88 -2.31 7.58 3.51
CA VAL A 88 -2.20 7.60 2.06
C VAL A 88 -1.71 8.98 1.66
N TYR A 89 -0.85 9.05 0.65
CA TYR A 89 -0.34 10.33 0.19
C TYR A 89 -0.04 10.27 -1.29
N SER A 90 0.11 11.45 -1.89
CA SER A 90 0.29 11.56 -3.32
C SER A 90 1.04 12.83 -3.66
N ARG A 91 1.72 12.79 -4.79
CA ARG A 91 2.37 13.96 -5.36
C ARG A 91 1.69 14.41 -6.64
N GLN A 92 0.49 13.90 -6.87
CA GLN A 92 -0.21 14.22 -8.10
C GLN A 92 -0.60 15.68 -8.17
N TYR A 93 -0.97 16.09 -9.35
CA TYR A 93 -1.55 17.41 -9.62
C TYR A 93 -0.62 18.55 -9.31
N GLY A 94 0.67 18.35 -9.52
CA GLY A 94 1.61 19.44 -9.36
C GLY A 94 1.88 19.86 -7.95
N MET A 95 1.52 19.04 -7.01
CA MET A 95 1.77 19.34 -5.61
C MET A 95 3.24 19.44 -5.33
N GLN A 96 3.59 20.31 -4.40
CA GLN A 96 4.97 20.58 -4.09
C GLN A 96 5.58 19.58 -3.14
N GLY A 97 4.88 18.66 -2.66
CA GLY A 97 5.42 17.68 -1.75
C GLY A 97 4.41 16.59 -1.57
N PHE A 98 4.53 15.87 -0.48
CA PHE A 98 3.59 14.84 -0.15
C PHE A 98 2.53 15.39 0.77
N GLU A 99 1.32 15.03 0.49
CA GLU A 99 0.24 15.22 1.42
C GLU A 99 -0.14 13.87 1.95
N MET A 100 -0.07 13.67 3.24
CA MET A 100 -0.47 12.41 3.83
C MET A 100 -1.85 12.59 4.44
N ALA A 101 -2.77 11.75 4.02
CA ALA A 101 -4.11 11.75 4.56
C ALA A 101 -4.35 10.39 5.21
N PRO A 102 -4.98 10.34 6.36
CA PRO A 102 -5.33 9.07 6.98
C PRO A 102 -6.38 8.38 6.13
N PHE A 103 -6.40 7.06 6.14
CA PHE A 103 -7.50 6.35 5.53
C PHE A 103 -7.96 5.26 6.49
N ASP A 104 -9.23 4.93 6.37
CA ASP A 104 -9.90 4.04 7.28
C ASP A 104 -10.80 3.15 6.44
N TRP A 105 -10.64 1.86 6.55
CA TRP A 105 -11.46 0.94 5.77
C TRP A 105 -12.93 1.03 6.12
N ASN A 106 -13.26 1.51 7.32
CA ASN A 106 -14.64 1.69 7.71
C ASN A 106 -15.28 2.90 7.04
N LYS A 107 -14.46 3.75 6.45
CA LYS A 107 -14.94 4.95 5.74
C LYS A 107 -14.19 5.06 4.43
N PRO A 108 -14.42 4.11 3.54
CA PRO A 108 -13.67 4.11 2.29
C PRO A 108 -13.94 5.34 1.46
N MET A 109 -12.95 5.74 0.70
CA MET A 109 -13.09 6.88 -0.18
C MET A 109 -12.26 6.61 -1.42
N LEU A 110 -12.56 7.33 -2.46
CA LEU A 110 -11.75 7.28 -3.66
C LEU A 110 -10.58 8.22 -3.46
N LEU A 111 -9.40 7.70 -3.60
CA LEU A 111 -8.21 8.48 -3.35
C LEU A 111 -8.10 9.68 -4.26
N GLU A 112 -8.47 9.53 -5.50
CA GLU A 112 -8.42 10.65 -6.44
C GLU A 112 -9.28 11.80 -5.98
N ASN A 113 -10.49 11.49 -5.57
CA ASN A 113 -11.37 12.53 -5.09
C ASN A 113 -10.81 13.19 -3.85
N ARG A 114 -10.25 12.40 -2.99
CA ARG A 114 -9.65 12.95 -1.79
C ARG A 114 -8.53 13.90 -2.12
N ILE A 115 -7.66 13.50 -3.03
CA ILE A 115 -6.54 14.34 -3.41
C ILE A 115 -7.02 15.63 -4.05
N LEU A 116 -8.00 15.53 -4.91
CA LEU A 116 -8.50 16.72 -5.58
C LEU A 116 -9.17 17.67 -4.62
N GLN A 117 -9.82 17.15 -3.61
CA GLN A 117 -10.54 17.99 -2.67
C GLN A 117 -9.67 18.53 -1.59
N GLU A 118 -8.51 17.96 -1.45
CA GLU A 118 -7.69 18.29 -0.34
C GLU A 118 -7.26 19.71 -0.32
N GLY A 119 -6.98 20.24 -1.48
CA GLY A 119 -6.62 21.63 -1.57
C GLY A 119 -7.72 22.51 -1.10
N GLU A 120 -8.94 22.02 -1.09
CA GLU A 120 -10.00 22.80 -0.66
C GLU A 120 -10.46 22.43 0.66
N CYS A 121 -10.32 21.39 1.08
CA CYS A 121 -10.82 21.18 2.25
C CYS A 121 -10.03 20.85 3.24
N ASN A 122 -9.45 20.90 3.17
CA ASN A 122 -8.94 20.59 3.96
C ASN A 122 -9.42 20.53 4.97
N CYS A 123 -9.85 20.58 4.72
CA CYS A 123 -10.31 20.54 5.28
C CYS A 123 -10.93 19.90 5.98
N SER A 124 -11.24 19.77 5.91
CA SER A 124 -12.05 19.16 6.37
C SER A 124 -11.71 18.30 7.13
N GLY A 125 -10.99 18.44 7.03
CA GLY A 125 -10.64 17.59 7.78
C GLY A 125 -11.12 16.51 8.06
#